data_f79a49877a0eeb8c62f72d8f8ac07992
#
_entry.id   f79a49877a0eeb8c62f72d8f8ac07992
#
_cell.length_a   1.000
_cell.length_b   1.000
_cell.length_c   1.000
_cell.angle_alpha   90.00
_cell.angle_beta   90.00
_cell.angle_gamma   90.00
#
_symmetry.space_group_name_H-M   'P 1'
#
loop_
_entity.id
_entity.type
_entity.pdbx_description
1 polymer ?
#
loop_
_entity_poly.entity_id
_entity_poly.type
_entity_poly.pdbx_seq_one_letter_code
_entity_poly.pdbx_strand_id
1 'polypeptide(L)'
;MALIGLYFPLQNWRLILTRNPIGISFLAFAFLMAGIAGYISLALHLGLVGLAAGNISNFIFTALILFLVWKRSSALSKKEQLAGFIILALAVLFLTAINTVGRQNAVALSGIMGAAGIVAFYPVQNFDLLRKRDPAGLSLMAFIFLAVGLFFYTLLGFLVDDTTIIIGNGFSLVGSLIAIGIILRYRHKPAPALPRVKHRSAAHS
;
A
#
# COMPACT_ATOMS: atom_id res chain seq x y z
N MET A 1 -7.55 -2.10 -15.77
CA MET A 1 -7.53 -2.96 -14.54
C MET A 1 -6.29 -3.84 -14.48
N ALA A 2 -5.90 -4.58 -15.53
CA ALA A 2 -4.81 -5.55 -15.48
C ALA A 2 -3.45 -4.99 -15.00
N LEU A 3 -3.01 -3.82 -15.47
CA LEU A 3 -1.70 -3.24 -15.13
C LEU A 3 -1.59 -2.85 -13.65
N ILE A 4 -2.63 -2.25 -13.07
CA ILE A 4 -2.66 -1.93 -11.63
C ILE A 4 -2.66 -3.24 -10.81
N GLY A 5 -3.38 -4.27 -11.28
CA GLY A 5 -3.41 -5.58 -10.62
C GLY A 5 -2.04 -6.26 -10.56
N LEU A 6 -1.14 -6.00 -11.51
CA LEU A 6 0.22 -6.56 -11.51
C LEU A 6 1.14 -5.97 -10.41
N TYR A 7 0.81 -4.80 -9.88
CA TYR A 7 1.60 -4.20 -8.79
C TYR A 7 1.75 -5.15 -7.60
N PHE A 8 0.64 -5.70 -7.13
CA PHE A 8 0.63 -6.50 -5.90
C PHE A 8 1.38 -7.83 -6.04
N PRO A 9 1.18 -8.65 -7.08
CA PRO A 9 1.96 -9.87 -7.29
C PRO A 9 3.46 -9.59 -7.43
N LEU A 10 3.85 -8.57 -8.19
CA LEU A 10 5.26 -8.23 -8.39
C LEU A 10 5.90 -7.72 -7.09
N GLN A 11 5.18 -6.93 -6.30
CA GLN A 11 5.67 -6.47 -5.00
C GLN A 11 5.82 -7.63 -4.01
N ASN A 12 4.86 -8.55 -3.95
CA ASN A 12 4.95 -9.76 -3.13
C ASN A 12 6.10 -10.65 -3.58
N TRP A 13 6.24 -10.89 -4.88
CA TRP A 13 7.32 -11.66 -5.46
C TRP A 13 8.69 -11.10 -5.06
N ARG A 14 8.87 -9.79 -5.20
CA ARG A 14 10.09 -9.10 -4.76
C ARG A 14 10.37 -9.34 -3.28
N LEU A 15 9.37 -9.19 -2.43
CA LEU A 15 9.50 -9.36 -0.98
C LEU A 15 9.79 -10.81 -0.59
N ILE A 16 9.22 -11.79 -1.30
CA ILE A 16 9.50 -13.21 -1.10
C ILE A 16 10.95 -13.55 -1.46
N LEU A 17 11.41 -13.08 -2.62
CA LEU A 17 12.77 -13.36 -3.12
C LEU A 17 13.84 -12.68 -2.28
N THR A 18 13.69 -11.39 -1.99
CA THR A 18 14.73 -10.64 -1.27
C THR A 18 14.73 -10.93 0.22
N ARG A 19 13.62 -11.39 0.77
CA ARG A 19 13.37 -11.53 2.22
C ARG A 19 13.66 -10.26 3.02
N ASN A 20 13.82 -9.12 2.34
CA ASN A 20 14.15 -7.84 2.93
C ASN A 20 12.96 -6.87 2.83
N PRO A 21 12.27 -6.57 3.93
CA PRO A 21 11.13 -5.65 3.94
C PRO A 21 11.54 -4.18 4.09
N ILE A 22 12.83 -3.86 4.12
CA ILE A 22 13.30 -2.47 4.26
C ILE A 22 12.78 -1.63 3.09
N GLY A 23 12.34 -0.41 3.41
CA GLY A 23 11.73 0.50 2.43
C GLY A 23 10.21 0.36 2.30
N ILE A 24 9.62 -0.73 2.81
CA ILE A 24 8.17 -0.88 2.88
C ILE A 24 7.67 -0.27 4.19
N SER A 25 6.67 0.61 4.11
CA SER A 25 6.01 1.18 5.28
C SER A 25 4.83 0.31 5.71
N PHE A 26 4.92 -0.30 6.90
CA PHE A 26 3.80 -1.07 7.46
C PHE A 26 2.54 -0.20 7.61
N LEU A 27 2.72 1.04 8.08
CA LEU A 27 1.63 1.99 8.27
C LEU A 27 0.97 2.37 6.93
N ALA A 28 1.77 2.63 5.89
CA ALA A 28 1.24 2.94 4.55
C ALA A 28 0.39 1.77 4.02
N PHE A 29 0.90 0.55 4.11
CA PHE A 29 0.15 -0.62 3.65
C PHE A 29 -1.09 -0.92 4.49
N ALA A 30 -1.12 -0.54 5.77
CA ALA A 30 -2.34 -0.59 6.60
C ALA A 30 -3.40 0.40 6.06
N PHE A 31 -3.03 1.63 5.70
CA PHE A 31 -3.92 2.57 5.03
C PHE A 31 -4.42 2.04 3.68
N LEU A 32 -3.53 1.49 2.87
CA LEU A 32 -3.90 0.90 1.58
C LEU A 32 -4.90 -0.24 1.76
N MET A 33 -4.67 -1.13 2.72
CA MET A 33 -5.57 -2.24 3.02
C MET A 33 -6.95 -1.75 3.48
N ALA A 34 -7.00 -0.72 4.34
CA ALA A 34 -8.24 -0.06 4.75
C ALA A 34 -8.98 0.55 3.55
N GLY A 35 -8.26 1.23 2.65
CA GLY A 35 -8.82 1.79 1.43
C GLY A 35 -9.39 0.73 0.49
N ILE A 36 -8.66 -0.35 0.26
CA ILE A 36 -9.13 -1.48 -0.56
C ILE A 36 -10.40 -2.10 0.04
N ALA A 37 -10.47 -2.25 1.36
CA ALA A 37 -11.65 -2.75 2.05
C ALA A 37 -12.86 -1.81 1.86
N GLY A 38 -12.66 -0.50 1.87
CA GLY A 38 -13.68 0.49 1.51
C GLY A 38 -14.18 0.30 0.08
N TYR A 39 -13.29 0.08 -0.89
CA TYR A 39 -13.69 -0.17 -2.29
C TYR A 39 -14.38 -1.52 -2.48
N ILE A 40 -14.03 -2.56 -1.71
CA ILE A 40 -14.80 -3.82 -1.72
C ILE A 40 -16.23 -3.56 -1.25
N SER A 41 -16.40 -2.86 -0.12
CA SER A 41 -17.72 -2.50 0.41
C SER A 41 -18.52 -1.67 -0.60
N LEU A 42 -17.90 -0.64 -1.22
CA LEU A 42 -18.51 0.17 -2.27
C LEU A 42 -19.00 -0.70 -3.43
N ALA A 43 -18.14 -1.57 -3.95
CA ALA A 43 -18.45 -2.43 -5.08
C ALA A 43 -19.61 -3.39 -4.79
N LEU A 44 -19.65 -3.95 -3.57
CA LEU A 44 -20.76 -4.83 -3.14
C LEU A 44 -22.08 -4.07 -3.04
N HIS A 45 -22.08 -2.86 -2.47
CA HIS A 45 -23.29 -2.03 -2.39
C HIS A 45 -23.81 -1.57 -3.77
N LEU A 46 -22.91 -1.41 -4.75
CA LEU A 46 -23.26 -1.08 -6.13
C LEU A 46 -23.62 -2.31 -6.98
N GLY A 47 -23.38 -3.54 -6.49
CA GLY A 47 -23.59 -4.77 -7.26
C GLY A 47 -22.51 -5.02 -8.34
N LEU A 48 -21.34 -4.38 -8.23
CA LEU A 48 -20.25 -4.46 -9.19
C LEU A 48 -19.32 -5.65 -8.87
N VAL A 49 -19.80 -6.87 -9.16
CA VAL A 49 -19.10 -8.12 -8.79
C VAL A 49 -17.67 -8.19 -9.30
N GLY A 50 -17.41 -7.77 -10.55
CA GLY A 50 -16.05 -7.77 -11.13
C GLY A 50 -15.11 -6.82 -10.40
N LEU A 51 -15.58 -5.65 -9.97
CA LEU A 51 -14.81 -4.69 -9.18
C LEU A 51 -14.56 -5.22 -7.78
N ALA A 52 -15.55 -5.85 -7.15
CA ALA A 52 -15.39 -6.49 -5.84
C ALA A 52 -14.34 -7.60 -5.90
N ALA A 53 -14.40 -8.51 -6.87
CA ALA A 53 -13.44 -9.60 -7.04
C ALA A 53 -12.01 -9.10 -7.24
N GLY A 54 -11.81 -8.06 -8.07
CA GLY A 54 -10.50 -7.44 -8.27
C GLY A 54 -9.93 -6.83 -6.98
N ASN A 55 -10.76 -6.13 -6.21
CA ASN A 55 -10.34 -5.56 -4.94
C ASN A 55 -10.12 -6.61 -3.84
N ILE A 56 -10.87 -7.71 -3.82
CA ILE A 56 -10.62 -8.85 -2.92
C ILE A 56 -9.23 -9.45 -3.20
N SER A 57 -8.88 -9.64 -4.47
CA SER A 57 -7.54 -10.11 -4.85
C SER A 57 -6.45 -9.14 -4.34
N ASN A 58 -6.61 -7.85 -4.56
CA ASN A 58 -5.68 -6.83 -4.08
C ASN A 58 -5.59 -6.80 -2.55
N PHE A 59 -6.70 -7.02 -1.85
CA PHE A 59 -6.74 -7.12 -0.39
C PHE A 59 -5.91 -8.29 0.13
N ILE A 60 -6.07 -9.48 -0.48
CA ILE A 60 -5.30 -10.68 -0.12
C ILE A 60 -3.80 -10.43 -0.31
N PHE A 61 -3.38 -9.87 -1.45
CA PHE A 61 -1.98 -9.57 -1.69
C PHE A 61 -1.44 -8.50 -0.73
N THR A 62 -2.24 -7.48 -0.39
CA THR A 62 -1.85 -6.45 0.58
C THR A 62 -1.71 -7.04 1.98
N ALA A 63 -2.60 -7.92 2.39
CA ALA A 63 -2.51 -8.66 3.65
C ALA A 63 -1.23 -9.51 3.71
N LEU A 64 -0.87 -10.16 2.61
CA LEU A 64 0.38 -10.92 2.52
C LEU A 64 1.62 -10.01 2.67
N ILE A 65 1.62 -8.83 2.03
CA ILE A 65 2.70 -7.84 2.22
C ILE A 65 2.80 -7.45 3.70
N LEU A 66 1.70 -7.07 4.33
CA LEU A 66 1.67 -6.69 5.74
C LEU A 66 2.19 -7.82 6.64
N PHE A 67 1.74 -9.05 6.42
CA PHE A 67 2.20 -10.22 7.16
C PHE A 67 3.71 -10.45 7.00
N LEU A 68 4.22 -10.36 5.77
CA LEU A 68 5.65 -10.55 5.50
C LEU A 68 6.50 -9.44 6.10
N VAL A 69 6.04 -8.19 6.05
CA VAL A 69 6.71 -7.04 6.68
C VAL A 69 6.71 -7.21 8.19
N TRP A 70 5.57 -7.52 8.79
CA TRP A 70 5.45 -7.74 10.24
C TRP A 70 6.38 -8.86 10.72
N LYS A 71 6.39 -10.01 10.01
CA LYS A 71 7.19 -11.18 10.40
C LYS A 71 8.68 -10.99 10.21
N ARG A 72 9.11 -10.23 9.19
CA ARG A 72 10.51 -10.17 8.74
C ARG A 72 11.24 -8.89 9.10
N SER A 73 10.53 -7.82 9.49
CA SER A 73 11.15 -6.54 9.79
C SER A 73 11.61 -6.46 11.24
N SER A 74 12.90 -6.66 11.47
CA SER A 74 13.54 -6.37 12.77
C SER A 74 13.61 -4.87 13.07
N ALA A 75 13.46 -4.03 12.04
CA ALA A 75 13.51 -2.57 12.16
C ALA A 75 12.13 -1.93 12.40
N LEU A 76 11.06 -2.72 12.39
CA LEU A 76 9.71 -2.22 12.59
C LEU A 76 9.49 -1.86 14.08
N SER A 77 9.32 -0.57 14.36
CA SER A 77 9.09 -0.12 15.74
C SER A 77 7.74 -0.61 16.26
N LYS A 78 7.66 -0.87 17.58
CA LYS A 78 6.39 -1.22 18.24
C LYS A 78 5.32 -0.15 18.02
N LYS A 79 5.70 1.13 17.91
CA LYS A 79 4.78 2.24 17.64
C LYS A 79 4.18 2.16 16.23
N GLU A 80 4.99 1.85 15.21
CA GLU A 80 4.51 1.67 13.83
C GLU A 80 3.59 0.45 13.72
N GLN A 81 3.91 -0.65 14.38
CA GLN A 81 3.04 -1.84 14.45
C GLN A 81 1.70 -1.49 15.07
N LEU A 82 1.73 -0.87 16.26
CA LEU A 82 0.50 -0.48 16.98
C LEU A 82 -0.36 0.46 16.14
N ALA A 83 0.25 1.50 15.53
CA ALA A 83 -0.48 2.44 14.69
C ALA A 83 -1.13 1.75 13.49
N GLY A 84 -0.43 0.83 12.82
CA GLY A 84 -0.99 0.05 11.70
C GLY A 84 -2.15 -0.84 12.15
N PHE A 85 -2.03 -1.53 13.28
CA PHE A 85 -3.12 -2.35 13.81
C PHE A 85 -4.33 -1.51 14.26
N ILE A 86 -4.11 -0.32 14.83
CA ILE A 86 -5.21 0.61 15.16
C ILE A 86 -5.95 1.01 13.89
N ILE A 87 -5.25 1.34 12.80
CA ILE A 87 -5.89 1.69 11.53
C ILE A 87 -6.73 0.54 11.00
N LEU A 88 -6.22 -0.68 11.04
CA LEU A 88 -6.96 -1.85 10.59
C LEU A 88 -8.18 -2.12 11.47
N ALA A 89 -8.06 -1.98 12.78
CA ALA A 89 -9.18 -2.12 13.71
C ALA A 89 -10.26 -1.05 13.48
N LEU A 90 -9.85 0.21 13.30
CA LEU A 90 -10.76 1.30 12.96
C LEU A 90 -11.45 1.07 11.61
N ALA A 91 -10.74 0.52 10.62
CA ALA A 91 -11.33 0.17 9.33
C ALA A 91 -12.41 -0.90 9.48
N VAL A 92 -12.17 -1.94 10.28
CA VAL A 92 -13.17 -2.99 10.56
C VAL A 92 -14.39 -2.40 11.28
N LEU A 93 -14.19 -1.59 12.32
CA LEU A 93 -15.28 -0.91 13.04
C LEU A 93 -16.09 -0.01 12.11
N PHE A 94 -15.43 0.76 11.25
CA PHE A 94 -16.09 1.64 10.30
C PHE A 94 -16.91 0.85 9.26
N LEU A 95 -16.35 -0.25 8.72
CA LEU A 95 -17.08 -1.13 7.81
C LEU A 95 -18.30 -1.78 8.47
N THR A 96 -18.18 -2.16 9.75
CA THR A 96 -19.32 -2.69 10.49
C THR A 96 -20.40 -1.62 10.64
N ALA A 97 -20.03 -0.38 10.98
CA ALA A 97 -20.96 0.74 11.10
C ALA A 97 -21.61 1.09 9.75
N ILE A 98 -20.88 1.04 8.66
CA ILE A 98 -21.44 1.30 7.31
C ILE A 98 -22.63 0.35 6.98
N ASN A 99 -22.56 -0.90 7.41
CA ASN A 99 -23.63 -1.86 7.14
C ASN A 99 -24.92 -1.60 7.97
N THR A 100 -24.87 -0.71 8.95
CA THR A 100 -26.04 -0.33 9.75
C THR A 100 -26.79 0.89 9.21
N VAL A 101 -26.21 1.59 8.21
CA VAL A 101 -26.82 2.78 7.59
C VAL A 101 -27.51 2.43 6.27
N GLY A 102 -28.40 3.30 5.80
CA GLY A 102 -29.09 3.09 4.51
C GLY A 102 -28.09 3.01 3.34
N ARG A 103 -28.46 2.26 2.29
CA ARG A 103 -27.62 1.93 1.12
C ARG A 103 -26.89 3.15 0.51
N GLN A 104 -27.60 4.28 0.38
CA GLN A 104 -27.01 5.50 -0.20
C GLN A 104 -25.85 6.04 0.64
N ASN A 105 -26.03 6.08 1.96
CA ASN A 105 -24.98 6.50 2.88
C ASN A 105 -23.83 5.47 2.91
N ALA A 106 -24.15 4.18 2.85
CA ALA A 106 -23.16 3.12 2.79
C ALA A 106 -22.26 3.25 1.55
N VAL A 107 -22.83 3.54 0.39
CA VAL A 107 -22.07 3.81 -0.86
C VAL A 107 -21.13 4.99 -0.68
N ALA A 108 -21.64 6.13 -0.19
CA ALA A 108 -20.85 7.34 0.00
C ALA A 108 -19.69 7.11 1.00
N LEU A 109 -19.99 6.56 2.17
CA LEU A 109 -19.00 6.31 3.23
C LEU A 109 -17.93 5.29 2.80
N SER A 110 -18.34 4.23 2.08
CA SER A 110 -17.40 3.25 1.52
C SER A 110 -16.44 3.87 0.51
N GLY A 111 -16.96 4.75 -0.36
CA GLY A 111 -16.17 5.50 -1.32
C GLY A 111 -15.16 6.43 -0.64
N ILE A 112 -15.59 7.18 0.39
CA ILE A 112 -14.73 8.06 1.19
C ILE A 112 -13.61 7.25 1.87
N MET A 113 -13.94 6.14 2.50
CA MET A 113 -12.95 5.25 3.13
C MET A 113 -11.94 4.73 2.10
N GLY A 114 -12.43 4.31 0.93
CA GLY A 114 -11.60 3.84 -0.17
C GLY A 114 -10.60 4.89 -0.62
N ALA A 115 -11.09 6.09 -0.90
CA ALA A 115 -10.27 7.22 -1.33
C ALA A 115 -9.26 7.66 -0.26
N ALA A 116 -9.71 7.81 0.99
CA ALA A 116 -8.85 8.23 2.11
C ALA A 116 -7.68 7.28 2.34
N GLY A 117 -7.91 5.95 2.27
CA GLY A 117 -6.86 4.96 2.44
C GLY A 117 -5.78 5.05 1.34
N ILE A 118 -6.19 5.24 0.08
CA ILE A 118 -5.25 5.39 -1.03
C ILE A 118 -4.51 6.73 -0.96
N VAL A 119 -5.20 7.81 -0.66
CA VAL A 119 -4.59 9.14 -0.51
C VAL A 119 -3.56 9.15 0.61
N ALA A 120 -3.81 8.46 1.73
CA ALA A 120 -2.87 8.36 2.84
C ALA A 120 -1.67 7.45 2.53
N PHE A 121 -1.85 6.41 1.70
CA PHE A 121 -0.81 5.44 1.37
C PHE A 121 0.46 6.10 0.81
N TYR A 122 0.33 6.91 -0.26
CA TYR A 122 1.50 7.44 -0.97
C TYR A 122 2.36 8.40 -0.14
N PRO A 123 1.81 9.41 0.54
CA PRO A 123 2.62 10.28 1.40
C PRO A 123 3.36 9.51 2.49
N VAL A 124 2.69 8.58 3.17
CA VAL A 124 3.29 7.79 4.25
C VAL A 124 4.38 6.87 3.70
N GLN A 125 4.13 6.16 2.58
CA GLN A 125 5.11 5.29 1.94
C GLN A 125 6.33 6.07 1.44
N ASN A 126 6.11 7.19 0.77
CA ASN A 126 7.19 8.01 0.21
C ASN A 126 8.02 8.69 1.31
N PHE A 127 7.38 9.15 2.39
CA PHE A 127 8.07 9.73 3.53
C PHE A 127 8.97 8.69 4.22
N ASP A 128 8.45 7.50 4.47
CA ASP A 128 9.22 6.40 5.07
C ASP A 128 10.39 5.99 4.16
N LEU A 129 10.19 5.95 2.86
CA LEU A 129 11.23 5.62 1.89
C LEU A 129 12.33 6.68 1.85
N LEU A 130 11.96 7.96 1.89
CA LEU A 130 12.93 9.08 1.99
C LEU A 130 13.72 9.03 3.29
N ARG A 131 13.07 8.69 4.40
CA ARG A 131 13.69 8.59 5.72
C ARG A 131 14.64 7.41 5.80
N LYS A 132 14.22 6.23 5.35
CA LYS A 132 15.01 4.99 5.41
C LYS A 132 16.12 4.95 4.36
N ARG A 133 15.95 5.63 3.23
CA ARG A 133 16.88 5.70 2.08
C ARG A 133 17.33 4.34 1.55
N ASP A 134 16.55 3.30 1.80
CA ASP A 134 16.80 1.94 1.36
C ASP A 134 15.53 1.35 0.72
N PRO A 135 15.48 1.23 -0.61
CA PRO A 135 14.34 0.68 -1.33
C PRO A 135 14.43 -0.84 -1.55
N ALA A 136 15.28 -1.58 -0.84
CA ALA A 136 15.59 -2.98 -1.14
C ALA A 136 14.36 -3.89 -1.20
N GLY A 137 13.36 -3.63 -0.33
CA GLY A 137 12.11 -4.40 -0.30
C GLY A 137 11.09 -3.99 -1.37
N LEU A 138 11.32 -2.88 -2.09
CA LEU A 138 10.38 -2.37 -3.09
C LEU A 138 10.71 -2.89 -4.49
N SER A 139 9.67 -3.19 -5.26
CA SER A 139 9.78 -3.59 -6.67
C SER A 139 9.61 -2.35 -7.56
N LEU A 140 10.68 -1.92 -8.22
CA LEU A 140 10.63 -0.85 -9.21
C LEU A 140 9.63 -1.18 -10.33
N MET A 141 9.66 -2.43 -10.82
CA MET A 141 8.72 -2.87 -11.87
C MET A 141 7.26 -2.78 -11.42
N ALA A 142 6.96 -3.15 -10.17
CA ALA A 142 5.62 -3.01 -9.61
C ALA A 142 5.14 -1.55 -9.69
N PHE A 143 5.98 -0.60 -9.24
CA PHE A 143 5.62 0.82 -9.29
C PHE A 143 5.52 1.36 -10.73
N ILE A 144 6.32 0.86 -11.67
CA ILE A 144 6.19 1.24 -13.10
C ILE A 144 4.84 0.76 -13.65
N PHE A 145 4.46 -0.50 -13.45
CA PHE A 145 3.16 -1.00 -13.90
C PHE A 145 2.00 -0.27 -13.25
N LEU A 146 2.14 0.07 -11.96
CA LEU A 146 1.16 0.88 -11.25
C LEU A 146 1.01 2.27 -11.87
N ALA A 147 2.13 2.97 -12.11
CA ALA A 147 2.12 4.30 -12.71
C ALA A 147 1.52 4.30 -14.13
N VAL A 148 1.90 3.33 -14.97
CA VAL A 148 1.34 3.18 -16.32
C VAL A 148 -0.17 2.92 -16.26
N GLY A 149 -0.61 2.03 -15.36
CA GLY A 149 -2.04 1.76 -15.16
C GLY A 149 -2.81 3.01 -14.71
N LEU A 150 -2.28 3.74 -13.73
CA LEU A 150 -2.88 4.97 -13.22
C LEU A 150 -2.92 6.08 -14.29
N PHE A 151 -1.90 6.18 -15.15
CA PHE A 151 -1.89 7.10 -16.28
C PHE A 151 -3.08 6.83 -17.22
N PHE A 152 -3.28 5.57 -17.64
CA PHE A 152 -4.42 5.21 -18.49
C PHE A 152 -5.77 5.44 -17.80
N TYR A 153 -5.87 5.22 -16.49
CA TYR A 153 -7.08 5.53 -15.74
C TYR A 153 -7.34 7.04 -15.64
N THR A 154 -6.30 7.85 -15.48
CA THR A 154 -6.44 9.30 -15.50
C THR A 154 -6.93 9.76 -16.87
N LEU A 155 -6.34 9.21 -17.97
CA LEU A 155 -6.82 9.49 -19.33
C LEU A 155 -8.29 9.07 -19.54
N LEU A 156 -8.67 7.89 -19.02
CA LEU A 156 -10.08 7.47 -19.06
C LEU A 156 -10.99 8.48 -18.37
N GLY A 157 -10.57 9.00 -17.21
CA GLY A 157 -11.32 10.04 -16.50
C GLY A 157 -11.60 11.27 -17.35
N PHE A 158 -10.60 11.72 -18.13
CA PHE A 158 -10.80 12.82 -19.10
C PHE A 158 -11.76 12.44 -20.24
N LEU A 159 -11.69 11.19 -20.72
CA LEU A 159 -12.56 10.75 -21.81
C LEU A 159 -14.03 10.60 -21.41
N VAL A 160 -14.30 10.27 -20.13
CA VAL A 160 -15.65 10.11 -19.59
C VAL A 160 -16.12 11.34 -18.80
N ASP A 161 -15.32 12.40 -18.77
CA ASP A 161 -15.57 13.67 -18.04
C ASP A 161 -15.87 13.45 -16.54
N ASP A 162 -15.16 12.52 -15.91
CA ASP A 162 -15.29 12.21 -14.48
C ASP A 162 -14.13 12.78 -13.66
N THR A 163 -14.40 13.93 -13.03
CA THR A 163 -13.42 14.63 -12.18
C THR A 163 -12.91 13.76 -11.02
N THR A 164 -13.73 12.88 -10.48
CA THR A 164 -13.33 12.00 -9.36
C THR A 164 -12.28 11.01 -9.81
N ILE A 165 -12.47 10.41 -10.99
CA ILE A 165 -11.48 9.50 -11.61
C ILE A 165 -10.18 10.25 -11.91
N ILE A 166 -10.27 11.47 -12.48
CA ILE A 166 -9.09 12.29 -12.81
C ILE A 166 -8.29 12.61 -11.56
N ILE A 167 -8.92 13.18 -10.53
CA ILE A 167 -8.23 13.61 -9.30
C ILE A 167 -7.67 12.42 -8.54
N GLY A 168 -8.46 11.35 -8.33
CA GLY A 168 -8.04 10.19 -7.56
C GLY A 168 -6.86 9.45 -8.18
N ASN A 169 -6.95 9.16 -9.48
CA ASN A 169 -5.87 8.46 -10.18
C ASN A 169 -4.68 9.37 -10.48
N GLY A 170 -4.91 10.66 -10.76
CA GLY A 170 -3.85 11.64 -10.96
C GLY A 170 -3.00 11.82 -9.70
N PHE A 171 -3.61 11.95 -8.52
CA PHE A 171 -2.89 12.00 -7.25
C PHE A 171 -2.07 10.73 -7.02
N SER A 172 -2.66 9.56 -7.27
CA SER A 172 -1.99 8.26 -7.13
C SER A 172 -0.84 8.10 -8.12
N LEU A 173 -1.00 8.59 -9.35
CA LEU A 173 0.04 8.63 -10.37
C LEU A 173 1.25 9.46 -9.91
N VAL A 174 1.01 10.69 -9.43
CA VAL A 174 2.06 11.54 -8.89
C VAL A 174 2.79 10.85 -7.73
N GLY A 175 2.05 10.27 -6.80
CA GLY A 175 2.62 9.52 -5.69
C GLY A 175 3.50 8.34 -6.13
N SER A 176 3.06 7.60 -7.16
CA SER A 176 3.83 6.49 -7.74
C SER A 176 5.09 6.97 -8.46
N LEU A 177 5.02 8.07 -9.20
CA LEU A 177 6.19 8.66 -9.87
C LEU A 177 7.23 9.15 -8.86
N ILE A 178 6.79 9.77 -7.76
CA ILE A 178 7.67 10.14 -6.65
C ILE A 178 8.36 8.90 -6.08
N ALA A 179 7.62 7.82 -5.82
CA ALA A 179 8.19 6.56 -5.33
C ALA A 179 9.25 6.01 -6.29
N ILE A 180 8.97 5.98 -7.61
CA ILE A 180 9.92 5.57 -8.65
C ILE A 180 11.20 6.42 -8.59
N GLY A 181 11.07 7.75 -8.53
CA GLY A 181 12.21 8.66 -8.43
C GLY A 181 13.07 8.39 -7.20
N ILE A 182 12.44 8.16 -6.04
CA ILE A 182 13.15 7.83 -4.80
C ILE A 182 13.85 6.47 -4.91
N ILE A 183 13.18 5.45 -5.44
CA ILE A 183 13.75 4.11 -5.66
C ILE A 183 14.98 4.20 -6.56
N LEU A 184 14.89 4.90 -7.69
CA LEU A 184 16.01 5.07 -8.61
C LEU A 184 17.18 5.81 -7.94
N ARG A 185 16.90 6.86 -7.18
CA ARG A 185 17.93 7.66 -6.47
C ARG A 185 18.73 6.84 -5.46
N TYR A 186 18.07 5.92 -4.76
CA TYR A 186 18.71 5.17 -3.66
C TYR A 186 19.10 3.74 -4.05
N ARG A 187 18.70 3.24 -5.22
CA ARG A 187 18.97 1.86 -5.68
C ARG A 187 20.48 1.52 -5.74
N HIS A 188 21.32 2.49 -6.03
CA HIS A 188 22.77 2.28 -6.23
C HIS A 188 23.61 2.66 -5.01
N LYS A 189 22.99 3.08 -3.91
CA LYS A 189 23.76 3.32 -2.68
C LYS A 189 24.00 1.98 -1.99
N PRO A 190 25.27 1.64 -1.67
CA PRO A 190 25.53 0.48 -0.83
C PRO A 190 24.74 0.64 0.47
N ALA A 191 24.06 -0.42 0.89
CA ALA A 191 23.34 -0.42 2.16
C ALA A 191 24.32 0.03 3.26
N PRO A 192 23.94 0.95 4.16
CA PRO A 192 24.78 1.32 5.27
C PRO A 192 25.16 0.04 6.03
N ALA A 193 26.46 -0.17 6.24
CA ALA A 193 26.95 -1.35 6.91
C ALA A 193 26.22 -1.47 8.26
N LEU A 194 25.45 -2.53 8.42
CA LEU A 194 24.81 -2.81 9.71
C LEU A 194 25.90 -2.83 10.78
N PRO A 195 25.72 -2.16 11.92
CA PRO A 195 26.69 -2.23 13.00
C PRO A 195 26.92 -3.71 13.33
N ARG A 196 28.15 -4.18 13.16
CA ARG A 196 28.53 -5.55 13.53
C ARG A 196 28.15 -5.74 14.99
N VAL A 197 27.18 -6.59 15.25
CA VAL A 197 26.88 -7.06 16.60
C VAL A 197 28.18 -7.71 17.08
N LYS A 198 28.91 -7.02 17.95
CA LYS A 198 30.04 -7.62 18.66
C LYS A 198 29.46 -8.78 19.47
N HIS A 199 29.62 -10.00 18.95
CA HIS A 199 29.47 -11.16 19.79
C HIS A 199 30.45 -10.98 20.97
N ARG A 200 29.93 -10.62 22.13
CA ARG A 200 30.65 -10.77 23.39
C ARG A 200 30.90 -12.27 23.50
N SER A 201 32.10 -12.70 23.12
CA SER A 201 32.63 -13.97 23.58
C SER A 201 32.62 -13.93 25.10
N ALA A 202 31.69 -14.62 25.70
CA ALA A 202 31.74 -14.93 27.11
C ALA A 202 32.99 -15.81 27.30
N ALA A 203 34.08 -15.19 27.70
CA ALA A 203 35.18 -15.92 28.27
C ALA A 203 34.70 -16.49 29.59
N HIS A 204 34.40 -17.76 29.61
CA HIS A 204 34.31 -18.55 30.83
C HIS A 204 35.74 -18.78 31.29
N SER A 205 36.14 -18.14 32.33
CA SER A 205 37.20 -18.55 33.22
C SER A 205 36.62 -19.14 34.48
#